data_c449149270e26939570d6c6364b49437
#
_entry.id   c449149270e26939570d6c6364b49437
#
_cell.length_a   1.000
_cell.length_b   1.000
_cell.length_c   1.000
_cell.angle_alpha   90.00
_cell.angle_beta   90.00
_cell.angle_gamma   90.00
#
_symmetry.space_group_name_H-M   'P 1'
#
loop_
_entity.id
_entity.type
_entity.pdbx_description
1 polymer ?
#
loop_
_entity_poly.entity_id
_entity_poly.type
_entity_poly.pdbx_seq_one_letter_code
_entity_poly.pdbx_strand_id
1 'polypeptide(L)'
;MEFKEIQEGLARILVPKAERIYDSPVFYNPKMSLNRDISVLALKVLKPRTVLDALSATGIRGIRYALETPAEEIWLNDINPQAFRLILKNIELNFGIEGKYIGEKRVRFDGEKPMIANLDDANRLMAEKFRYFDFLDLDPFGSPVEFLDTSLRSVRRNGVLAVTATDTGVLCGAYRQACLRKYLSIPIRGELCHEAGLRILVATIARYAAKYDLGIEVLLAYYRDHYFRVFLRMESGARVADRSLKRLGYLWQDKDGKFEYSEEFLPGKLGAHGPMWLGPLKDDEFVEKMLQEAKDHPLASRKTLPFLELILEELDLPFYYETHAIARRHGIQVGKLSALMERLREEGFKATRTHFSPTAIKTDAPFDVVLEAMKRRN
;
A
#
# COMPACT_ATOMS: atom_id res chain seq x y z
N MET A 1 -10.33 26.62 16.90
CA MET A 1 -9.88 25.99 15.63
C MET A 1 -10.99 26.20 14.63
N GLU A 2 -10.66 26.78 13.49
CA GLU A 2 -11.63 26.93 12.40
C GLU A 2 -11.62 25.67 11.54
N PHE A 3 -12.81 25.26 11.11
CA PHE A 3 -13.00 24.10 10.22
C PHE A 3 -13.58 24.57 8.88
N LYS A 4 -13.29 23.81 7.84
CA LYS A 4 -14.03 23.83 6.58
C LYS A 4 -14.66 22.47 6.35
N GLU A 5 -15.86 22.45 5.79
CA GLU A 5 -16.48 21.22 5.32
C GLU A 5 -15.99 20.92 3.90
N ILE A 6 -15.70 19.66 3.65
CA ILE A 6 -15.36 19.13 2.33
C ILE A 6 -16.19 17.89 2.07
N GLN A 7 -16.31 17.52 0.81
CA GLN A 7 -16.86 16.23 0.39
C GLN A 7 -15.76 15.39 -0.24
N GLU A 8 -15.69 14.11 0.16
CA GLU A 8 -14.84 13.11 -0.45
C GLU A 8 -15.58 11.77 -0.56
N GLY A 9 -15.78 11.28 -1.78
CA GLY A 9 -16.72 10.18 -2.02
C GLY A 9 -18.13 10.56 -1.56
N LEU A 10 -18.75 9.71 -0.75
CA LEU A 10 -20.05 10.00 -0.13
C LEU A 10 -19.92 10.74 1.21
N ALA A 11 -18.72 10.86 1.78
CA ALA A 11 -18.52 11.46 3.09
C ALA A 11 -18.43 13.00 3.05
N ARG A 12 -19.10 13.66 3.99
CA ARG A 12 -18.96 15.08 4.32
C ARG A 12 -18.06 15.19 5.54
N ILE A 13 -16.95 15.90 5.46
CA ILE A 13 -15.93 15.90 6.51
C ILE A 13 -15.55 17.34 6.90
N LEU A 14 -15.60 17.61 8.18
CA LEU A 14 -14.95 18.80 8.74
C LEU A 14 -13.45 18.55 8.79
N VAL A 15 -12.68 19.41 8.19
CA VAL A 15 -11.22 19.41 8.24
C VAL A 15 -10.71 20.74 8.78
N PRO A 16 -9.60 20.75 9.54
CA PRO A 16 -9.04 22.02 10.02
C PRO A 16 -8.64 22.93 8.86
N LYS A 17 -8.90 24.23 9.01
CA LYS A 17 -8.31 25.25 8.14
C LYS A 17 -6.85 25.47 8.58
N ALA A 18 -5.89 25.05 7.77
CA ALA A 18 -4.47 25.30 7.98
C ALA A 18 -3.83 25.71 6.66
N GLU A 19 -2.88 26.64 6.71
CA GLU A 19 -2.10 27.02 5.52
C GLU A 19 -1.19 25.91 5.05
N ARG A 20 -0.63 25.15 6.00
CA ARG A 20 0.18 23.96 5.74
C ARG A 20 -0.44 22.75 6.42
N ILE A 21 -0.49 21.64 5.70
CA ILE A 21 -1.09 20.39 6.17
C ILE A 21 -0.44 19.88 7.48
N TYR A 22 0.88 20.05 7.60
CA TYR A 22 1.66 19.60 8.76
C TYR A 22 1.55 20.48 9.99
N ASP A 23 1.06 21.73 9.84
CA ASP A 23 0.87 22.65 10.96
C ASP A 23 -0.52 22.46 11.61
N SER A 24 -1.34 21.58 11.03
CA SER A 24 -2.67 21.28 11.53
C SER A 24 -2.59 20.32 12.73
N PRO A 25 -3.34 20.59 13.80
CA PRO A 25 -3.41 19.70 14.96
C PRO A 25 -4.12 18.37 14.67
N VAL A 26 -4.89 18.29 13.58
CA VAL A 26 -5.48 17.06 13.05
C VAL A 26 -5.19 16.99 11.55
N PHE A 27 -4.57 15.91 11.15
CA PHE A 27 -4.08 15.75 9.79
C PHE A 27 -5.19 15.43 8.78
N TYR A 28 -5.14 16.11 7.65
CA TYR A 28 -5.89 15.75 6.45
C TYR A 28 -5.08 16.08 5.21
N ASN A 29 -4.88 15.10 4.33
CA ASN A 29 -4.19 15.29 3.05
C ASN A 29 -5.12 14.91 1.87
N PRO A 30 -5.54 15.90 1.05
CA PRO A 30 -6.40 15.65 -0.10
C PRO A 30 -5.72 14.81 -1.20
N LYS A 31 -4.38 14.81 -1.27
CA LYS A 31 -3.63 13.98 -2.22
C LYS A 31 -3.78 12.47 -1.95
N MET A 32 -4.21 12.09 -0.74
CA MET A 32 -4.46 10.70 -0.37
C MET A 32 -5.85 10.20 -0.79
N SER A 33 -6.66 10.98 -1.51
CA SER A 33 -7.99 10.56 -1.97
C SER A 33 -7.95 9.29 -2.82
N LEU A 34 -6.98 9.13 -3.72
CA LEU A 34 -6.76 7.90 -4.49
C LEU A 34 -6.49 6.68 -3.56
N ASN A 35 -5.66 6.85 -2.52
CA ASN A 35 -5.40 5.78 -1.55
C ASN A 35 -6.70 5.34 -0.84
N ARG A 36 -7.53 6.31 -0.45
CA ARG A 36 -8.81 6.04 0.22
C ARG A 36 -9.83 5.42 -0.74
N ASP A 37 -9.90 5.86 -2.00
CA ASP A 37 -10.74 5.24 -3.03
C ASP A 37 -10.38 3.76 -3.21
N ILE A 38 -9.10 3.45 -3.42
CA ILE A 38 -8.62 2.07 -3.57
C ILE A 38 -8.98 1.24 -2.32
N SER A 39 -8.87 1.81 -1.13
CA SER A 39 -9.24 1.12 0.10
C SER A 39 -10.75 0.84 0.17
N VAL A 40 -11.60 1.79 -0.22
CA VAL A 40 -13.05 1.60 -0.31
C VAL A 40 -13.39 0.49 -1.31
N LEU A 41 -12.79 0.51 -2.50
CA LEU A 41 -13.01 -0.51 -3.53
C LEU A 41 -12.56 -1.91 -3.04
N ALA A 42 -11.43 -1.98 -2.33
CA ALA A 42 -10.97 -3.21 -1.71
C ALA A 42 -11.99 -3.77 -0.71
N LEU A 43 -12.55 -2.93 0.17
CA LEU A 43 -13.57 -3.36 1.12
C LEU A 43 -14.89 -3.77 0.43
N LYS A 44 -15.26 -3.13 -0.67
CA LYS A 44 -16.45 -3.55 -1.46
C LYS A 44 -16.30 -4.97 -2.02
N VAL A 45 -15.09 -5.32 -2.48
CA VAL A 45 -14.78 -6.69 -2.96
C VAL A 45 -14.67 -7.68 -1.80
N LEU A 46 -13.98 -7.32 -0.73
CA LEU A 46 -13.69 -8.20 0.42
C LEU A 46 -14.90 -8.44 1.33
N LYS A 47 -15.81 -7.47 1.43
CA LYS A 47 -17.02 -7.50 2.28
C LYS A 47 -16.72 -7.88 3.74
N PRO A 48 -15.78 -7.20 4.40
CA PRO A 48 -15.45 -7.50 5.79
C PRO A 48 -16.62 -7.15 6.72
N ARG A 49 -16.80 -7.92 7.80
CA ARG A 49 -17.79 -7.60 8.83
C ARG A 49 -17.28 -6.52 9.76
N THR A 50 -16.06 -6.69 10.26
CA THR A 50 -15.45 -5.79 11.25
C THR A 50 -14.21 -5.11 10.65
N VAL A 51 -14.17 -3.79 10.74
CA VAL A 51 -13.13 -2.94 10.17
C VAL A 51 -12.51 -2.05 11.25
N LEU A 52 -11.18 -1.93 11.26
CA LEU A 52 -10.44 -0.95 12.06
C LEU A 52 -9.71 0.03 11.16
N ASP A 53 -9.99 1.31 11.32
CA ASP A 53 -9.13 2.43 10.93
C ASP A 53 -8.28 2.81 12.14
N ALA A 54 -7.04 2.32 12.19
CA ALA A 54 -6.23 2.32 13.40
C ALA A 54 -5.67 3.70 13.80
N LEU A 55 -5.55 4.62 12.82
CA LEU A 55 -4.94 5.96 12.96
C LEU A 55 -5.77 6.97 12.16
N SER A 56 -7.00 7.24 12.67
CA SER A 56 -8.09 7.80 11.87
C SER A 56 -7.99 9.30 11.59
N ALA A 57 -7.21 10.08 12.37
CA ALA A 57 -7.09 11.53 12.25
C ALA A 57 -8.46 12.25 12.19
N THR A 58 -8.94 12.68 11.00
CA THR A 58 -10.27 13.28 10.83
C THR A 58 -11.42 12.27 10.82
N GLY A 59 -11.11 10.96 10.78
CA GLY A 59 -12.10 9.89 10.62
C GLY A 59 -12.57 9.65 9.20
N ILE A 60 -12.04 10.38 8.21
CA ILE A 60 -12.52 10.32 6.81
C ILE A 60 -12.51 8.91 6.24
N ARG A 61 -11.47 8.13 6.51
CA ARG A 61 -11.32 6.77 5.99
C ARG A 61 -12.40 5.84 6.57
N GLY A 62 -12.52 5.78 7.89
CA GLY A 62 -13.52 4.96 8.56
C GLY A 62 -14.95 5.38 8.24
N ILE A 63 -15.24 6.69 8.10
CA ILE A 63 -16.56 7.20 7.70
C ILE A 63 -16.88 6.80 6.26
N ARG A 64 -15.93 6.89 5.33
CA ARG A 64 -16.11 6.39 3.96
C ARG A 64 -16.38 4.88 3.94
N TYR A 65 -15.69 4.10 4.78
CA TYR A 65 -15.97 2.68 4.91
C TYR A 65 -17.41 2.41 5.36
N ALA A 66 -17.91 3.18 6.33
CA ALA A 66 -19.30 3.04 6.80
C ALA A 66 -20.31 3.39 5.69
N LEU A 67 -20.11 4.48 4.95
CA LEU A 67 -21.03 4.96 3.93
C LEU A 67 -20.98 4.16 2.62
N GLU A 68 -19.78 3.72 2.23
CA GLU A 68 -19.49 3.31 0.85
C GLU A 68 -19.27 1.79 0.69
N THR A 69 -19.23 1.02 1.80
CA THR A 69 -18.94 -0.42 1.76
C THR A 69 -19.96 -1.24 2.50
N PRO A 70 -20.06 -2.55 2.29
CA PRO A 70 -20.96 -3.43 3.04
C PRO A 70 -20.45 -3.82 4.44
N ALA A 71 -19.39 -3.19 4.95
CA ALA A 71 -18.89 -3.46 6.31
C ALA A 71 -19.99 -3.28 7.36
N GLU A 72 -20.01 -4.17 8.37
CA GLU A 72 -21.07 -4.22 9.37
C GLU A 72 -20.74 -3.41 10.64
N GLU A 73 -19.47 -3.36 11.05
CA GLU A 73 -19.00 -2.63 12.24
C GLU A 73 -17.68 -1.93 11.93
N ILE A 74 -17.57 -0.63 12.23
CA ILE A 74 -16.39 0.18 11.97
C ILE A 74 -15.83 0.78 13.26
N TRP A 75 -14.54 0.56 13.48
CA TRP A 75 -13.77 1.18 14.56
C TRP A 75 -12.88 2.27 14.00
N LEU A 76 -12.91 3.45 14.62
CA LEU A 76 -12.06 4.59 14.32
C LEU A 76 -11.23 4.91 15.56
N ASN A 77 -9.93 4.80 15.47
CA ASN A 77 -9.04 5.06 16.60
C ASN A 77 -8.06 6.19 16.31
N ASP A 78 -7.81 7.02 17.29
CA ASP A 78 -6.68 7.95 17.28
C ASP A 78 -6.20 8.21 18.70
N ILE A 79 -4.89 8.43 18.86
CA ILE A 79 -4.30 8.78 20.17
C ILE A 79 -4.49 10.26 20.50
N ASN A 80 -4.75 11.11 19.49
CA ASN A 80 -4.89 12.55 19.64
C ASN A 80 -6.32 12.92 20.10
N PRO A 81 -6.49 13.54 21.29
CA PRO A 81 -7.81 13.96 21.77
C PRO A 81 -8.53 14.96 20.85
N GLN A 82 -7.79 15.74 20.04
CA GLN A 82 -8.42 16.67 19.09
C GLN A 82 -8.95 15.92 17.87
N ALA A 83 -8.22 14.92 17.39
CA ALA A 83 -8.66 14.01 16.33
C ALA A 83 -9.91 13.24 16.80
N PHE A 84 -9.89 12.67 18.00
CA PHE A 84 -11.05 11.98 18.57
C PHE A 84 -12.31 12.86 18.58
N ARG A 85 -12.21 14.11 19.11
CA ARG A 85 -13.35 15.04 19.09
C ARG A 85 -13.83 15.38 17.67
N LEU A 86 -12.93 15.44 16.71
CA LEU A 86 -13.29 15.70 15.32
C LEU A 86 -13.95 14.49 14.67
N ILE A 87 -13.48 13.27 14.98
CA ILE A 87 -14.12 12.01 14.57
C ILE A 87 -15.58 11.98 15.03
N LEU A 88 -15.87 12.28 16.31
CA LEU A 88 -17.24 12.31 16.83
C LEU A 88 -18.12 13.25 16.01
N LYS A 89 -17.67 14.49 15.79
CA LYS A 89 -18.41 15.49 14.99
C LYS A 89 -18.63 15.04 13.55
N ASN A 90 -17.64 14.41 12.94
CA ASN A 90 -17.74 13.95 11.57
C ASN A 90 -18.67 12.73 11.44
N ILE A 91 -18.74 11.87 12.45
CA ILE A 91 -19.75 10.79 12.49
C ILE A 91 -21.15 11.40 12.61
N GLU A 92 -21.36 12.31 13.56
CA GLU A 92 -22.65 13.01 13.73
C GLU A 92 -23.09 13.75 12.45
N LEU A 93 -22.15 14.43 11.76
CA LEU A 93 -22.41 15.16 10.51
C LEU A 93 -22.93 14.24 9.39
N ASN A 94 -22.43 13.00 9.30
CA ASN A 94 -22.78 12.09 8.21
C ASN A 94 -24.01 11.21 8.51
N PHE A 95 -24.22 10.87 9.77
CA PHE A 95 -25.23 9.87 10.15
C PHE A 95 -26.39 10.46 10.95
N GLY A 96 -26.27 11.68 11.48
CA GLY A 96 -27.32 12.33 12.29
C GLY A 96 -27.64 11.60 13.59
N ILE A 97 -26.72 10.81 14.13
CA ILE A 97 -26.88 10.00 15.33
C ILE A 97 -25.94 10.50 16.44
N GLU A 98 -26.42 10.54 17.67
CA GLU A 98 -25.62 10.87 18.83
C GLU A 98 -24.86 9.64 19.36
N GLY A 99 -23.60 9.87 19.71
CA GLY A 99 -22.76 8.83 20.31
C GLY A 99 -23.03 8.66 21.81
N LYS A 100 -22.98 7.40 22.29
CA LYS A 100 -23.06 7.04 23.70
C LYS A 100 -21.69 6.61 24.21
N TYR A 101 -21.24 7.21 25.29
CA TYR A 101 -20.02 6.78 25.97
C TYR A 101 -20.18 5.36 26.53
N ILE A 102 -19.30 4.44 26.16
CA ILE A 102 -19.21 3.07 26.66
C ILE A 102 -17.93 2.87 27.50
N GLY A 103 -17.39 3.96 28.03
CA GLY A 103 -16.18 4.09 28.82
C GLY A 103 -15.63 5.51 28.71
N GLU A 104 -14.53 5.80 29.40
CA GLU A 104 -13.95 7.16 29.43
C GLU A 104 -13.42 7.63 28.07
N LYS A 105 -12.97 6.69 27.22
CA LYS A 105 -12.25 6.95 25.96
C LYS A 105 -12.91 6.32 24.74
N ARG A 106 -14.14 5.86 24.86
CA ARG A 106 -14.81 5.13 23.80
C ARG A 106 -16.26 5.57 23.67
N VAL A 107 -16.66 5.90 22.45
CA VAL A 107 -18.02 6.32 22.10
C VAL A 107 -18.56 5.38 21.04
N ARG A 108 -19.76 4.87 21.23
CA ARG A 108 -20.50 4.03 20.31
C ARG A 108 -21.65 4.81 19.70
N PHE A 109 -21.79 4.68 18.40
CA PHE A 109 -22.89 5.20 17.60
C PHE A 109 -23.72 4.02 17.09
N ASP A 110 -24.98 3.94 17.56
CA ASP A 110 -25.91 2.86 17.21
C ASP A 110 -26.77 3.31 16.04
N GLY A 111 -26.30 3.10 14.80
CA GLY A 111 -27.01 3.31 13.54
C GLY A 111 -27.26 1.99 12.82
N GLU A 112 -27.56 2.07 11.53
CA GLU A 112 -27.66 0.89 10.64
C GLU A 112 -26.38 0.04 10.73
N LYS A 113 -25.22 0.72 10.82
CA LYS A 113 -23.92 0.10 11.07
C LYS A 113 -23.34 0.70 12.36
N PRO A 114 -23.08 -0.10 13.39
CA PRO A 114 -22.39 0.36 14.57
C PRO A 114 -21.02 0.95 14.25
N MET A 115 -20.77 2.16 14.76
CA MET A 115 -19.45 2.80 14.67
C MET A 115 -18.91 3.04 16.07
N ILE A 116 -17.64 2.75 16.28
CA ILE A 116 -16.97 2.93 17.56
C ILE A 116 -15.80 3.90 17.38
N ALA A 117 -15.90 5.09 17.94
CA ALA A 117 -14.79 6.00 18.08
C ALA A 117 -14.02 5.69 19.36
N ASN A 118 -12.69 5.56 19.25
CA ASN A 118 -11.82 5.19 20.36
C ASN A 118 -10.65 6.16 20.49
N LEU A 119 -10.37 6.63 21.70
CA LEU A 119 -9.23 7.49 22.01
C LEU A 119 -8.17 6.65 22.73
N ASP A 120 -7.26 6.06 21.98
CA ASP A 120 -6.25 5.19 22.55
C ASP A 120 -5.00 5.08 21.68
N ASP A 121 -3.91 4.58 22.27
CA ASP A 121 -2.77 4.05 21.52
C ASP A 121 -3.22 2.88 20.64
N ALA A 122 -2.85 2.92 19.36
CA ALA A 122 -3.28 1.91 18.39
C ALA A 122 -2.78 0.50 18.76
N ASN A 123 -1.54 0.38 19.29
CA ASN A 123 -1.01 -0.90 19.74
C ASN A 123 -1.80 -1.48 20.91
N ARG A 124 -2.24 -0.61 21.85
CA ARG A 124 -3.04 -1.04 23.00
C ARG A 124 -4.41 -1.54 22.54
N LEU A 125 -5.10 -0.80 21.67
CA LEU A 125 -6.38 -1.24 21.12
C LEU A 125 -6.24 -2.57 20.35
N MET A 126 -5.24 -2.67 19.48
CA MET A 126 -5.01 -3.89 18.69
C MET A 126 -4.63 -5.10 19.58
N ALA A 127 -3.90 -4.89 20.67
CA ALA A 127 -3.60 -5.93 21.66
C ALA A 127 -4.85 -6.39 22.44
N GLU A 128 -5.77 -5.45 22.79
CA GLU A 128 -7.07 -5.77 23.40
C GLU A 128 -7.95 -6.60 22.45
N LYS A 129 -7.89 -6.33 21.14
CA LYS A 129 -8.76 -6.90 20.12
C LYS A 129 -8.10 -8.07 19.36
N PHE A 130 -7.75 -9.13 20.07
CA PHE A 130 -7.11 -10.30 19.49
C PHE A 130 -8.02 -11.02 18.47
N ARG A 131 -7.54 -11.16 17.22
CA ARG A 131 -8.26 -11.81 16.10
C ARG A 131 -9.68 -11.29 15.92
N TYR A 132 -9.85 -9.99 16.02
CA TYR A 132 -11.19 -9.38 16.02
C TYR A 132 -11.56 -8.82 14.65
N PHE A 133 -10.63 -8.15 13.95
CA PHE A 133 -10.93 -7.42 12.72
C PHE A 133 -10.76 -8.29 11.48
N ASP A 134 -11.77 -8.27 10.61
CA ASP A 134 -11.67 -8.89 9.28
C ASP A 134 -10.83 -8.03 8.33
N PHE A 135 -10.84 -6.70 8.55
CA PHE A 135 -9.99 -5.76 7.82
C PHE A 135 -9.41 -4.74 8.80
N LEU A 136 -8.09 -4.60 8.78
CA LEU A 136 -7.36 -3.64 9.58
C LEU A 136 -6.58 -2.71 8.68
N ASP A 137 -6.86 -1.40 8.77
CA ASP A 137 -6.15 -0.35 8.04
C ASP A 137 -5.14 0.34 8.96
N LEU A 138 -3.88 0.25 8.57
CA LEU A 138 -2.75 0.83 9.26
C LEU A 138 -2.10 1.89 8.37
N ASP A 139 -2.40 3.17 8.62
CA ASP A 139 -1.92 4.32 7.82
C ASP A 139 -1.16 5.33 8.69
N PRO A 140 0.03 4.98 9.22
CA PRO A 140 0.84 5.85 10.08
C PRO A 140 1.61 6.89 9.28
N PHE A 141 2.09 7.92 9.98
CA PHE A 141 3.19 8.72 9.50
C PHE A 141 4.50 7.91 9.54
N GLY A 142 5.22 7.90 8.44
CA GLY A 142 6.52 7.23 8.37
C GLY A 142 6.43 5.73 8.24
N SER A 143 7.07 5.02 9.17
CA SER A 143 7.21 3.56 9.14
C SER A 143 6.08 2.87 9.89
N PRO A 144 5.45 1.81 9.34
CA PRO A 144 4.44 1.03 10.04
C PRO A 144 5.01 -0.02 11.00
N VAL A 145 6.33 -0.17 11.07
CA VAL A 145 6.99 -1.30 11.75
C VAL A 145 6.62 -1.42 13.22
N GLU A 146 6.46 -0.30 13.94
CA GLU A 146 6.09 -0.30 15.36
C GLU A 146 4.69 -0.85 15.66
N PHE A 147 3.83 -0.98 14.64
CA PHE A 147 2.45 -1.46 14.77
C PHE A 147 2.28 -2.90 14.25
N LEU A 148 3.28 -3.48 13.60
CA LEU A 148 3.11 -4.76 12.89
C LEU A 148 2.79 -5.93 13.81
N ASP A 149 3.45 -6.05 14.96
CA ASP A 149 3.22 -7.17 15.89
C ASP A 149 1.77 -7.21 16.39
N THR A 150 1.25 -6.07 16.80
CA THR A 150 -0.12 -5.96 17.35
C THR A 150 -1.18 -6.06 16.26
N SER A 151 -0.94 -5.46 15.07
CA SER A 151 -1.86 -5.56 13.95
C SER A 151 -2.03 -7.00 13.45
N LEU A 152 -0.94 -7.75 13.30
CA LEU A 152 -0.97 -9.15 12.88
C LEU A 152 -1.71 -10.07 13.88
N ARG A 153 -1.68 -9.74 15.17
CA ARG A 153 -2.42 -10.47 16.20
C ARG A 153 -3.88 -10.05 16.29
N SER A 154 -4.21 -8.83 15.85
CA SER A 154 -5.56 -8.27 15.89
C SER A 154 -6.40 -8.67 14.67
N VAL A 155 -5.78 -8.87 13.52
CA VAL A 155 -6.45 -9.36 12.31
C VAL A 155 -6.89 -10.81 12.50
N ARG A 156 -8.09 -11.13 12.01
CA ARG A 156 -8.63 -12.49 11.95
C ARG A 156 -7.83 -13.39 11.00
N ARG A 157 -7.98 -14.69 11.17
CA ARG A 157 -7.55 -15.66 10.16
C ARG A 157 -8.29 -15.39 8.86
N ASN A 158 -7.57 -15.37 7.74
CA ASN A 158 -8.05 -14.98 6.41
C ASN A 158 -8.55 -13.53 6.31
N GLY A 159 -8.37 -12.73 7.36
CA GLY A 159 -8.59 -11.29 7.32
C GLY A 159 -7.49 -10.57 6.55
N VAL A 160 -7.73 -9.30 6.27
CA VAL A 160 -6.81 -8.48 5.47
C VAL A 160 -6.17 -7.39 6.32
N LEU A 161 -4.86 -7.30 6.25
CA LEU A 161 -4.07 -6.20 6.77
C LEU A 161 -3.71 -5.26 5.62
N ALA A 162 -4.20 -4.03 5.68
CA ALA A 162 -3.84 -2.97 4.75
C ALA A 162 -2.84 -2.02 5.42
N VAL A 163 -1.69 -1.80 4.78
CA VAL A 163 -0.60 -1.02 5.39
C VAL A 163 -0.12 0.06 4.44
N THR A 164 0.07 1.27 4.96
CA THR A 164 0.77 2.37 4.29
C THR A 164 2.14 2.59 4.94
N ALA A 165 3.15 2.87 4.12
CA ALA A 165 4.44 3.39 4.58
C ALA A 165 4.76 4.68 3.80
N THR A 166 5.05 5.76 4.54
CA THR A 166 5.40 7.07 3.96
C THR A 166 6.87 7.43 4.15
N ASP A 167 7.68 6.58 4.78
CA ASP A 167 9.14 6.75 4.90
C ASP A 167 9.88 6.28 3.65
N THR A 168 9.41 6.75 2.47
CA THR A 168 9.96 6.40 1.16
C THR A 168 11.46 6.64 1.05
N GLY A 169 12.00 7.70 1.67
CA GLY A 169 13.44 7.94 1.71
C GLY A 169 14.23 6.82 2.39
N VAL A 170 13.65 6.14 3.37
CA VAL A 170 14.25 4.99 4.04
C VAL A 170 14.20 3.77 3.13
N LEU A 171 13.04 3.43 2.62
CA LEU A 171 12.82 2.25 1.77
C LEU A 171 13.49 2.37 0.39
N CYS A 172 13.63 3.58 -0.15
CA CYS A 172 14.33 3.87 -1.42
C CYS A 172 15.83 4.16 -1.26
N GLY A 173 16.42 3.88 -0.10
CA GLY A 173 17.87 3.85 0.08
C GLY A 173 18.54 5.19 0.35
N ALA A 174 17.81 6.32 0.48
CA ALA A 174 18.41 7.58 0.91
C ALA A 174 18.96 7.48 2.35
N TYR A 175 18.32 6.69 3.19
CA TYR A 175 18.72 6.44 4.59
C TYR A 175 18.95 4.95 4.84
N ARG A 176 19.99 4.38 4.22
CA ARG A 176 20.30 2.94 4.23
C ARG A 176 20.35 2.35 5.66
N GLN A 177 21.01 3.02 6.60
CA GLN A 177 21.12 2.52 7.98
C GLN A 177 19.77 2.50 8.72
N ALA A 178 18.88 3.44 8.40
CA ALA A 178 17.53 3.44 8.94
C ALA A 178 16.71 2.27 8.38
N CYS A 179 16.89 1.93 7.09
CA CYS A 179 16.25 0.76 6.48
C CYS A 179 16.74 -0.54 7.15
N LEU A 180 18.05 -0.67 7.39
CA LEU A 180 18.59 -1.81 8.11
C LEU A 180 17.99 -1.95 9.53
N ARG A 181 17.89 -0.85 10.28
CA ARG A 181 17.33 -0.92 11.64
C ARG A 181 15.86 -1.22 11.68
N LYS A 182 15.05 -0.62 10.77
CA LYS A 182 13.60 -0.73 10.79
C LYS A 182 13.10 -1.98 10.04
N TYR A 183 13.65 -2.20 8.85
CA TYR A 183 13.16 -3.21 7.92
C TYR A 183 14.08 -4.42 7.78
N LEU A 184 15.24 -4.44 8.47
CA LEU A 184 16.24 -5.51 8.39
C LEU A 184 16.57 -5.90 6.93
N SER A 185 16.66 -4.89 6.05
CA SER A 185 16.91 -5.06 4.63
C SER A 185 17.87 -4.00 4.10
N ILE A 186 18.67 -4.37 3.11
CA ILE A 186 19.56 -3.46 2.40
C ILE A 186 18.80 -2.88 1.20
N PRO A 187 18.41 -1.59 1.22
CA PRO A 187 17.68 -0.98 0.12
C PRO A 187 18.61 -0.68 -1.06
N ILE A 188 18.05 -0.60 -2.27
CA ILE A 188 18.74 -0.07 -3.43
C ILE A 188 18.42 1.41 -3.62
N ARG A 189 19.40 2.18 -4.12
CA ARG A 189 19.21 3.56 -4.54
C ARG A 189 19.27 3.65 -6.07
N GLY A 190 18.46 4.49 -6.67
CA GLY A 190 18.41 4.65 -8.13
C GLY A 190 17.06 4.26 -8.71
N GLU A 191 17.05 3.90 -9.98
CA GLU A 191 15.82 3.70 -10.76
C GLU A 191 14.92 2.58 -10.25
N LEU A 192 15.45 1.54 -9.61
CA LEU A 192 14.66 0.41 -9.11
C LEU A 192 14.15 0.61 -7.68
N CYS A 193 14.47 1.73 -7.04
CA CYS A 193 14.25 1.92 -5.61
C CYS A 193 12.78 1.87 -5.19
N HIS A 194 11.84 2.29 -6.03
CA HIS A 194 10.41 2.30 -5.68
C HIS A 194 9.86 0.88 -5.59
N GLU A 195 10.13 0.02 -6.58
CA GLU A 195 9.68 -1.37 -6.51
C GLU A 195 10.43 -2.15 -5.43
N ALA A 196 11.74 -1.96 -5.32
CA ALA A 196 12.53 -2.58 -4.26
C ALA A 196 12.04 -2.18 -2.85
N GLY A 197 11.72 -0.90 -2.64
CA GLY A 197 11.18 -0.41 -1.37
C GLY A 197 9.83 -1.02 -1.02
N LEU A 198 8.92 -1.14 -2.00
CA LEU A 198 7.64 -1.83 -1.83
C LEU A 198 7.85 -3.30 -1.46
N ARG A 199 8.75 -3.99 -2.17
CA ARG A 199 9.09 -5.40 -1.92
C ARG A 199 9.77 -5.60 -0.56
N ILE A 200 10.56 -4.64 -0.07
CA ILE A 200 11.12 -4.64 1.30
C ILE A 200 10.00 -4.52 2.34
N LEU A 201 9.01 -3.66 2.12
CA LEU A 201 7.86 -3.53 3.01
C LEU A 201 7.08 -4.85 3.11
N VAL A 202 6.73 -5.45 1.98
CA VAL A 202 6.03 -6.75 1.94
C VAL A 202 6.84 -7.85 2.63
N ALA A 203 8.15 -7.95 2.36
CA ALA A 203 9.05 -8.91 2.99
C ALA A 203 9.12 -8.73 4.51
N THR A 204 9.09 -7.49 4.98
CA THR A 204 9.09 -7.21 6.40
C THR A 204 7.81 -7.70 7.06
N ILE A 205 6.66 -7.42 6.47
CA ILE A 205 5.37 -7.91 6.99
C ILE A 205 5.32 -9.45 6.96
N ALA A 206 5.81 -10.09 5.90
CA ALA A 206 5.89 -11.55 5.81
C ALA A 206 6.73 -12.17 6.95
N ARG A 207 7.89 -11.58 7.27
CA ARG A 207 8.75 -12.04 8.38
C ARG A 207 8.10 -11.83 9.75
N TYR A 208 7.40 -10.70 9.94
CA TYR A 208 6.64 -10.47 11.17
C TYR A 208 5.46 -11.44 11.30
N ALA A 209 4.74 -11.71 10.22
CA ALA A 209 3.64 -12.67 10.18
C ALA A 209 4.10 -14.09 10.50
N ALA A 210 5.24 -14.52 9.95
CA ALA A 210 5.80 -15.86 10.15
C ALA A 210 6.08 -16.19 11.63
N LYS A 211 6.40 -15.18 12.47
CA LYS A 211 6.55 -15.39 13.92
C LYS A 211 5.29 -15.92 14.61
N TYR A 212 4.15 -15.75 13.98
CA TYR A 212 2.83 -16.17 14.48
C TYR A 212 2.23 -17.32 13.66
N ASP A 213 3.05 -18.05 12.89
CA ASP A 213 2.60 -19.07 11.93
C ASP A 213 1.55 -18.54 10.95
N LEU A 214 1.73 -17.28 10.51
CA LEU A 214 0.91 -16.67 9.48
C LEU A 214 1.74 -16.50 8.20
N GLY A 215 1.18 -16.95 7.07
CA GLY A 215 1.64 -16.57 5.74
C GLY A 215 0.86 -15.38 5.20
N ILE A 216 1.34 -14.82 4.10
CA ILE A 216 0.69 -13.71 3.42
C ILE A 216 0.36 -14.07 1.97
N GLU A 217 -0.79 -13.59 1.51
CA GLU A 217 -1.14 -13.47 0.10
C GLU A 217 -1.23 -11.98 -0.24
N VAL A 218 -0.53 -11.55 -1.28
CA VAL A 218 -0.56 -10.15 -1.72
C VAL A 218 -1.75 -9.95 -2.65
N LEU A 219 -2.81 -9.29 -2.17
CA LEU A 219 -3.97 -8.95 -2.98
C LEU A 219 -3.68 -7.76 -3.90
N LEU A 220 -2.99 -6.75 -3.37
CA LEU A 220 -2.55 -5.58 -4.11
C LEU A 220 -1.43 -4.88 -3.34
N ALA A 221 -0.33 -4.57 -4.03
CA ALA A 221 0.74 -3.73 -3.52
C ALA A 221 1.16 -2.72 -4.58
N TYR A 222 1.26 -1.45 -4.22
CA TYR A 222 1.63 -0.38 -5.15
C TYR A 222 2.42 0.74 -4.50
N TYR A 223 3.15 1.47 -5.33
CA TYR A 223 3.78 2.74 -5.02
C TYR A 223 3.04 3.87 -5.72
N ARG A 224 2.82 4.97 -5.03
CA ARG A 224 2.25 6.18 -5.62
C ARG A 224 2.78 7.43 -4.91
N ASP A 225 3.17 8.44 -5.69
CA ASP A 225 3.65 9.73 -5.21
C ASP A 225 4.76 9.57 -4.13
N HIS A 226 4.40 9.56 -2.85
CA HIS A 226 5.34 9.48 -1.73
C HIS A 226 4.95 8.42 -0.70
N TYR A 227 4.22 7.37 -1.09
CA TYR A 227 3.84 6.29 -0.19
C TYR A 227 3.83 4.93 -0.89
N PHE A 228 4.01 3.90 -0.09
CA PHE A 228 3.75 2.51 -0.43
C PHE A 228 2.45 2.07 0.21
N ARG A 229 1.65 1.31 -0.49
CA ARG A 229 0.41 0.73 0.01
C ARG A 229 0.34 -0.74 -0.31
N VAL A 230 -0.04 -1.57 0.67
CA VAL A 230 -0.19 -3.01 0.50
C VAL A 230 -1.49 -3.48 1.14
N PHE A 231 -2.14 -4.46 0.52
CA PHE A 231 -3.29 -5.21 1.01
C PHE A 231 -2.90 -6.68 1.05
N LEU A 232 -2.80 -7.24 2.25
CA LEU A 232 -2.28 -8.58 2.47
C LEU A 232 -3.32 -9.42 3.20
N ARG A 233 -3.72 -10.56 2.61
CA ARG A 233 -4.54 -11.56 3.32
C ARG A 233 -3.64 -12.38 4.21
N MET A 234 -4.08 -12.58 5.47
CA MET A 234 -3.36 -13.34 6.48
C MET A 234 -3.83 -14.79 6.50
N GLU A 235 -3.02 -15.71 6.01
CA GLU A 235 -3.32 -17.13 6.01
C GLU A 235 -2.66 -17.82 7.21
N SER A 236 -3.43 -18.65 7.93
CA SER A 236 -2.91 -19.36 9.11
C SER A 236 -2.27 -20.70 8.76
N GLY A 237 -1.13 -20.99 9.35
CA GLY A 237 -0.45 -22.28 9.30
C GLY A 237 1.05 -22.15 9.05
N ALA A 238 1.86 -22.92 9.77
CA ALA A 238 3.32 -22.91 9.64
C ALA A 238 3.78 -23.17 8.19
N ARG A 239 3.15 -24.13 7.49
CA ARG A 239 3.49 -24.41 6.08
C ARG A 239 3.22 -23.23 5.14
N VAL A 240 2.20 -22.39 5.43
CA VAL A 240 1.89 -21.19 4.65
C VAL A 240 2.91 -20.11 4.96
N ALA A 241 3.27 -19.92 6.23
CA ALA A 241 4.35 -19.05 6.64
C ALA A 241 5.68 -19.41 5.95
N ASP A 242 6.05 -20.69 5.94
CA ASP A 242 7.24 -21.19 5.25
C ASP A 242 7.20 -20.88 3.74
N ARG A 243 6.04 -21.05 3.08
CA ARG A 243 5.89 -20.70 1.66
C ARG A 243 6.09 -19.20 1.41
N SER A 244 5.57 -18.35 2.30
CA SER A 244 5.78 -16.89 2.21
C SER A 244 7.25 -16.54 2.39
N LEU A 245 7.95 -17.16 3.35
CA LEU A 245 9.38 -16.91 3.56
C LEU A 245 10.24 -17.35 2.37
N LYS A 246 9.87 -18.42 1.66
CA LYS A 246 10.56 -18.88 0.44
C LYS A 246 10.44 -17.89 -0.73
N ARG A 247 9.51 -16.93 -0.70
CA ARG A 247 9.39 -15.84 -1.66
C ARG A 247 10.31 -14.66 -1.37
N LEU A 248 11.09 -14.71 -0.30
CA LEU A 248 12.07 -13.68 0.01
C LEU A 248 13.35 -13.93 -0.75
N GLY A 249 13.94 -12.85 -1.28
CA GLY A 249 15.18 -12.98 -2.01
C GLY A 249 15.94 -11.67 -2.13
N TYR A 250 16.85 -11.64 -3.06
CA TYR A 250 17.86 -10.58 -3.22
C TYR A 250 17.89 -10.07 -4.65
N LEU A 251 18.28 -8.80 -4.79
CA LEU A 251 18.47 -8.10 -6.05
C LEU A 251 19.93 -7.69 -6.18
N TRP A 252 20.49 -7.85 -7.35
CA TRP A 252 21.77 -7.28 -7.77
C TRP A 252 21.57 -6.41 -9.01
N GLN A 253 22.21 -5.27 -9.07
CA GLN A 253 22.25 -4.42 -10.25
C GLN A 253 23.67 -4.01 -10.53
N ASP A 254 24.09 -4.12 -11.79
CA ASP A 254 25.40 -3.68 -12.24
C ASP A 254 25.40 -2.19 -12.66
N LYS A 255 26.59 -1.71 -13.03
CA LYS A 255 26.79 -0.32 -13.50
C LYS A 255 26.08 -0.01 -14.83
N ASP A 256 25.82 -1.01 -15.65
CA ASP A 256 25.20 -0.88 -16.97
C ASP A 256 23.67 -0.87 -16.91
N GLY A 257 23.11 -1.21 -15.73
CA GLY A 257 21.67 -1.22 -15.47
C GLY A 257 21.03 -2.60 -15.62
N LYS A 258 21.84 -3.62 -15.94
CA LYS A 258 21.39 -5.01 -15.89
C LYS A 258 21.15 -5.41 -14.45
N PHE A 259 20.03 -6.06 -14.19
CA PHE A 259 19.71 -6.58 -12.86
C PHE A 259 19.46 -8.08 -12.89
N GLU A 260 19.68 -8.71 -11.75
CA GLU A 260 19.38 -10.11 -11.48
C GLU A 260 18.77 -10.22 -10.09
N TYR A 261 17.90 -11.18 -9.90
CA TYR A 261 17.29 -11.49 -8.60
C TYR A 261 17.23 -12.99 -8.37
N SER A 262 17.23 -13.40 -7.09
CA SER A 262 17.16 -14.81 -6.69
C SER A 262 16.52 -14.93 -5.32
N GLU A 263 15.68 -15.97 -5.12
CA GLU A 263 15.19 -16.39 -3.81
C GLU A 263 16.30 -17.00 -2.96
N GLU A 264 17.41 -17.43 -3.58
CA GLU A 264 18.56 -17.94 -2.87
C GLU A 264 19.63 -16.87 -2.69
N PHE A 265 20.25 -16.84 -1.50
CA PHE A 265 21.44 -16.04 -1.29
C PHE A 265 22.61 -16.71 -2.00
N LEU A 266 23.19 -16.01 -2.99
CA LEU A 266 24.32 -16.50 -3.76
C LEU A 266 25.63 -16.16 -3.05
N PRO A 267 26.32 -17.14 -2.43
CA PRO A 267 27.60 -16.91 -1.76
C PRO A 267 28.64 -16.36 -2.75
N GLY A 268 29.37 -15.32 -2.33
CA GLY A 268 30.41 -14.70 -3.16
C GLY A 268 29.91 -13.62 -4.12
N LYS A 269 28.61 -13.42 -4.31
CA LYS A 269 28.08 -12.32 -5.09
C LYS A 269 27.89 -11.08 -4.20
N LEU A 270 28.84 -10.13 -4.29
CA LEU A 270 28.81 -8.91 -3.50
C LEU A 270 27.75 -7.91 -4.02
N GLY A 271 27.33 -6.98 -3.16
CA GLY A 271 26.41 -5.90 -3.54
C GLY A 271 24.94 -6.29 -3.58
N ALA A 272 24.55 -7.35 -2.87
CA ALA A 272 23.14 -7.75 -2.73
C ALA A 272 22.30 -6.70 -2.00
N HIS A 273 21.10 -6.47 -2.52
CA HIS A 273 20.03 -5.69 -1.89
C HIS A 273 18.88 -6.61 -1.44
N GLY A 274 18.30 -6.37 -0.28
CA GLY A 274 17.29 -7.23 0.31
C GLY A 274 17.63 -7.64 1.76
N PRO A 275 16.96 -8.67 2.33
CA PRO A 275 15.94 -9.49 1.67
C PRO A 275 14.67 -8.70 1.33
N MET A 276 14.05 -9.03 0.20
CA MET A 276 12.82 -8.43 -0.28
C MET A 276 11.88 -9.48 -0.88
N TRP A 277 10.61 -9.16 -1.02
CA TRP A 277 9.61 -10.05 -1.60
C TRP A 277 9.81 -10.18 -3.11
N LEU A 278 9.95 -11.39 -3.64
CA LEU A 278 10.05 -11.67 -5.07
C LEU A 278 8.79 -12.31 -5.66
N GLY A 279 7.80 -12.62 -4.82
CA GLY A 279 6.51 -13.10 -5.27
C GLY A 279 5.64 -12.02 -5.93
N PRO A 280 4.40 -12.37 -6.32
CA PRO A 280 3.43 -11.46 -6.92
C PRO A 280 3.19 -10.20 -6.08
N LEU A 281 2.89 -9.08 -6.75
CA LEU A 281 2.49 -7.81 -6.12
C LEU A 281 1.00 -7.52 -6.26
N LYS A 282 0.28 -8.37 -6.98
CA LYS A 282 -1.18 -8.26 -7.17
C LYS A 282 -1.81 -9.64 -7.36
N ASP A 283 -3.10 -9.69 -7.11
CA ASP A 283 -4.02 -10.72 -7.55
C ASP A 283 -4.90 -10.10 -8.64
N ASP A 284 -4.78 -10.61 -9.88
CA ASP A 284 -5.47 -10.05 -11.03
C ASP A 284 -6.99 -10.11 -10.87
N GLU A 285 -7.53 -11.21 -10.35
CA GLU A 285 -8.98 -11.36 -10.10
C GLU A 285 -9.49 -10.35 -9.08
N PHE A 286 -8.70 -10.08 -8.05
CA PHE A 286 -9.02 -9.06 -7.04
C PHE A 286 -9.05 -7.66 -7.64
N VAL A 287 -8.05 -7.30 -8.46
CA VAL A 287 -7.98 -5.98 -9.12
C VAL A 287 -9.09 -5.83 -10.16
N GLU A 288 -9.42 -6.87 -10.93
CA GLU A 288 -10.55 -6.87 -11.87
C GLU A 288 -11.89 -6.60 -11.17
N LYS A 289 -12.14 -7.25 -10.02
CA LYS A 289 -13.33 -6.99 -9.20
C LYS A 289 -13.35 -5.56 -8.67
N MET A 290 -12.21 -5.03 -8.25
CA MET A 290 -12.11 -3.61 -7.84
C MET A 290 -12.43 -2.66 -8.99
N LEU A 291 -11.97 -2.94 -10.21
CA LEU A 291 -12.30 -2.16 -11.41
C LEU A 291 -13.79 -2.20 -11.74
N GLN A 292 -14.44 -3.35 -11.57
CA GLN A 292 -15.90 -3.46 -11.75
C GLN A 292 -16.65 -2.59 -10.75
N GLU A 293 -16.28 -2.66 -9.46
CA GLU A 293 -16.86 -1.81 -8.42
C GLU A 293 -16.61 -0.31 -8.66
N ALA A 294 -15.47 0.04 -9.26
CA ALA A 294 -15.08 1.43 -9.52
C ALA A 294 -15.94 2.12 -10.59
N LYS A 295 -16.54 1.38 -11.52
CA LYS A 295 -17.34 1.94 -12.64
C LYS A 295 -18.55 2.71 -12.16
N ASP A 296 -19.23 2.18 -11.12
CA ASP A 296 -20.49 2.71 -10.60
C ASP A 296 -20.32 3.44 -9.25
N HIS A 297 -19.08 3.57 -8.77
CA HIS A 297 -18.79 4.19 -7.47
C HIS A 297 -18.38 5.66 -7.62
N PRO A 298 -18.86 6.58 -6.76
CA PRO A 298 -18.45 7.98 -6.77
C PRO A 298 -17.02 8.15 -6.24
N LEU A 299 -16.04 7.95 -7.12
CA LEU A 299 -14.63 8.09 -6.79
C LEU A 299 -14.28 9.55 -6.48
N ALA A 300 -13.53 9.76 -5.41
CA ALA A 300 -13.02 11.08 -5.02
C ALA A 300 -11.85 11.54 -5.91
N SER A 301 -11.09 10.59 -6.46
CA SER A 301 -9.98 10.87 -7.36
C SER A 301 -10.24 10.38 -8.78
N ARG A 302 -10.20 11.28 -9.75
CA ARG A 302 -10.28 10.92 -11.18
C ARG A 302 -9.14 10.04 -11.67
N LYS A 303 -8.07 9.91 -10.87
CA LYS A 303 -6.90 9.08 -11.20
C LYS A 303 -7.06 7.62 -10.77
N THR A 304 -8.07 7.28 -9.97
CA THR A 304 -8.23 5.95 -9.37
C THR A 304 -8.47 4.88 -10.44
N LEU A 305 -9.42 5.09 -11.34
CA LEU A 305 -9.73 4.12 -12.39
C LEU A 305 -8.55 3.89 -13.35
N PRO A 306 -7.94 4.93 -13.98
CA PRO A 306 -6.78 4.74 -14.85
C PRO A 306 -5.58 4.11 -14.14
N PHE A 307 -5.43 4.33 -12.84
CA PHE A 307 -4.35 3.75 -12.06
C PHE A 307 -4.55 2.24 -11.82
N LEU A 308 -5.76 1.81 -11.52
CA LEU A 308 -6.08 0.38 -11.38
C LEU A 308 -6.00 -0.36 -12.73
N GLU A 309 -6.42 0.28 -13.83
CA GLU A 309 -6.24 -0.25 -15.20
C GLU A 309 -4.76 -0.48 -15.51
N LEU A 310 -3.91 0.51 -15.22
CA LEU A 310 -2.45 0.38 -15.41
C LEU A 310 -1.87 -0.77 -14.56
N ILE A 311 -2.29 -0.91 -13.32
CA ILE A 311 -1.85 -2.00 -12.44
C ILE A 311 -2.29 -3.36 -13.01
N LEU A 312 -3.54 -3.49 -13.47
CA LEU A 312 -4.03 -4.75 -14.02
C LEU A 312 -3.26 -5.16 -15.27
N GLU A 313 -2.99 -4.21 -16.18
CA GLU A 313 -2.22 -4.45 -17.41
C GLU A 313 -0.74 -4.78 -17.15
N GLU A 314 -0.18 -4.31 -16.02
CA GLU A 314 1.22 -4.47 -15.71
C GLU A 314 1.60 -5.93 -15.52
N LEU A 315 2.68 -6.40 -16.17
CA LEU A 315 3.23 -7.73 -15.95
C LEU A 315 3.67 -7.92 -14.49
N ASP A 316 3.24 -9.03 -13.90
CA ASP A 316 3.66 -9.40 -12.53
C ASP A 316 5.03 -10.09 -12.54
N LEU A 317 6.03 -9.34 -12.98
CA LEU A 317 7.44 -9.72 -12.96
C LEU A 317 8.18 -8.83 -11.96
N PRO A 318 9.17 -9.36 -11.22
CA PRO A 318 10.02 -8.53 -10.40
C PRO A 318 10.85 -7.56 -11.25
N PHE A 319 10.77 -6.28 -10.87
CA PHE A 319 11.51 -5.16 -11.44
C PHE A 319 11.15 -4.80 -12.88
N TYR A 320 11.78 -3.73 -13.36
CA TYR A 320 11.51 -3.10 -14.65
C TYR A 320 12.78 -2.49 -15.24
N TYR A 321 12.75 -2.17 -16.51
CA TYR A 321 13.80 -1.43 -17.20
C TYR A 321 13.42 0.04 -17.35
N GLU A 322 14.19 0.94 -16.70
CA GLU A 322 14.01 2.39 -16.82
C GLU A 322 14.78 2.91 -18.07
N THR A 323 14.03 3.25 -19.12
CA THR A 323 14.59 3.51 -20.45
C THR A 323 15.50 4.73 -20.49
N HIS A 324 15.21 5.80 -19.74
CA HIS A 324 16.05 6.98 -19.68
C HIS A 324 17.38 6.73 -18.95
N ALA A 325 17.37 5.90 -17.91
CA ALA A 325 18.59 5.53 -17.21
C ALA A 325 19.50 4.67 -18.09
N ILE A 326 18.94 3.67 -18.78
CA ILE A 326 19.66 2.82 -19.73
C ILE A 326 20.23 3.68 -20.86
N ALA A 327 19.41 4.53 -21.49
CA ALA A 327 19.82 5.39 -22.58
C ALA A 327 21.01 6.30 -22.20
N ARG A 328 20.96 6.90 -21.01
CA ARG A 328 22.07 7.73 -20.49
C ARG A 328 23.37 6.95 -20.30
N ARG A 329 23.28 5.71 -19.76
CA ARG A 329 24.48 4.86 -19.53
C ARG A 329 25.13 4.40 -20.83
N HIS A 330 24.31 4.13 -21.84
CA HIS A 330 24.78 3.57 -23.10
C HIS A 330 24.93 4.60 -24.25
N GLY A 331 24.69 5.89 -23.95
CA GLY A 331 24.86 6.96 -24.95
C GLY A 331 23.87 6.86 -26.12
N ILE A 332 22.66 6.33 -25.89
CA ILE A 332 21.62 6.18 -26.92
C ILE A 332 20.49 7.17 -26.72
N GLN A 333 19.80 7.50 -27.80
CA GLN A 333 18.62 8.37 -27.71
C GLN A 333 17.40 7.58 -27.21
N VAL A 334 16.58 8.20 -26.36
CA VAL A 334 15.33 7.62 -25.92
C VAL A 334 14.29 7.73 -27.02
N GLY A 335 13.75 6.60 -27.47
CA GLY A 335 12.61 6.52 -28.38
C GLY A 335 11.26 6.56 -27.64
N LYS A 336 10.16 6.44 -28.42
CA LYS A 336 8.82 6.29 -27.83
C LYS A 336 8.70 4.95 -27.10
N LEU A 337 8.17 4.97 -25.88
CA LEU A 337 7.98 3.77 -25.06
C LEU A 337 7.07 2.73 -25.75
N SER A 338 6.02 3.20 -26.45
CA SER A 338 5.12 2.32 -27.23
C SER A 338 5.86 1.57 -28.33
N ALA A 339 6.76 2.25 -29.09
CA ALA A 339 7.52 1.62 -30.14
C ALA A 339 8.54 0.58 -29.61
N LEU A 340 9.12 0.84 -28.41
CA LEU A 340 9.97 -0.14 -27.76
C LEU A 340 9.17 -1.39 -27.38
N MET A 341 8.00 -1.21 -26.77
CA MET A 341 7.13 -2.34 -26.39
C MET A 341 6.66 -3.14 -27.61
N GLU A 342 6.33 -2.48 -28.73
CA GLU A 342 5.95 -3.15 -29.99
C GLU A 342 7.09 -4.02 -30.52
N ARG A 343 8.32 -3.50 -30.61
CA ARG A 343 9.49 -4.26 -31.06
C ARG A 343 9.73 -5.50 -30.21
N LEU A 344 9.64 -5.37 -28.87
CA LEU A 344 9.82 -6.51 -27.98
C LEU A 344 8.74 -7.57 -28.21
N ARG A 345 7.49 -7.14 -28.46
CA ARG A 345 6.37 -8.05 -28.75
C ARG A 345 6.54 -8.74 -30.12
N GLU A 346 7.03 -8.03 -31.14
CA GLU A 346 7.36 -8.60 -32.45
C GLU A 346 8.47 -9.66 -32.36
N GLU A 347 9.41 -9.52 -31.41
CA GLU A 347 10.42 -10.52 -31.10
C GLU A 347 9.92 -11.66 -30.17
N GLY A 348 8.62 -11.67 -29.82
CA GLY A 348 7.98 -12.74 -29.06
C GLY A 348 7.99 -12.54 -27.55
N PHE A 349 8.44 -11.40 -27.04
CA PHE A 349 8.46 -11.09 -25.61
C PHE A 349 7.19 -10.36 -25.16
N LYS A 350 6.85 -10.50 -23.89
CA LYS A 350 5.81 -9.68 -23.25
C LYS A 350 6.42 -8.33 -22.86
N ALA A 351 5.67 -7.25 -23.04
CA ALA A 351 6.11 -5.92 -22.61
C ALA A 351 4.90 -5.05 -22.22
N THR A 352 4.97 -4.42 -21.05
CA THR A 352 3.93 -3.53 -20.53
C THR A 352 4.54 -2.28 -19.90
N ARG A 353 3.69 -1.29 -19.67
CA ARG A 353 4.03 -0.17 -18.78
C ARG A 353 4.08 -0.65 -17.34
N THR A 354 4.63 0.18 -16.45
CA THR A 354 4.63 -0.03 -15.02
C THR A 354 4.16 1.23 -14.29
N HIS A 355 3.51 1.05 -13.14
CA HIS A 355 3.10 2.17 -12.30
C HIS A 355 4.26 2.80 -11.51
N PHE A 356 5.42 2.14 -11.45
CA PHE A 356 6.59 2.62 -10.69
C PHE A 356 7.32 3.79 -11.37
N SER A 357 7.30 3.85 -12.70
CA SER A 357 7.90 4.93 -13.49
C SER A 357 7.19 5.11 -14.83
N PRO A 358 6.87 6.34 -15.24
CA PRO A 358 6.21 6.60 -16.53
C PRO A 358 7.10 6.31 -17.75
N THR A 359 8.42 6.18 -17.55
CA THR A 359 9.44 5.97 -18.57
C THR A 359 10.04 4.56 -18.54
N ALA A 360 9.41 3.64 -17.80
CA ALA A 360 9.87 2.28 -17.65
C ALA A 360 8.91 1.26 -18.27
N ILE A 361 9.47 0.08 -18.57
CA ILE A 361 8.72 -1.10 -19.03
C ILE A 361 9.02 -2.31 -18.15
N LYS A 362 8.02 -3.17 -17.98
CA LYS A 362 8.21 -4.56 -17.55
C LYS A 362 8.17 -5.48 -18.75
N THR A 363 9.09 -6.41 -18.80
CA THR A 363 9.22 -7.38 -19.90
C THR A 363 9.96 -8.63 -19.40
N ASP A 364 9.67 -9.77 -20.01
CA ASP A 364 10.42 -11.02 -19.83
C ASP A 364 11.64 -11.11 -20.77
N ALA A 365 11.89 -10.08 -21.62
CA ALA A 365 13.07 -10.00 -22.45
C ALA A 365 14.35 -9.82 -21.61
N PRO A 366 15.45 -10.51 -21.95
CA PRO A 366 16.77 -10.25 -21.36
C PRO A 366 17.25 -8.82 -21.60
N PHE A 367 18.10 -8.30 -20.70
CA PHE A 367 18.63 -6.94 -20.79
C PHE A 367 19.25 -6.61 -22.17
N ASP A 368 20.04 -7.54 -22.75
CA ASP A 368 20.73 -7.33 -24.03
C ASP A 368 19.73 -7.15 -25.18
N VAL A 369 18.59 -7.87 -25.15
CA VAL A 369 17.49 -7.71 -26.10
C VAL A 369 16.83 -6.35 -25.96
N VAL A 370 16.54 -5.94 -24.72
CA VAL A 370 15.98 -4.60 -24.45
C VAL A 370 16.91 -3.51 -24.96
N LEU A 371 18.20 -3.61 -24.67
CA LEU A 371 19.21 -2.64 -25.11
C LEU A 371 19.29 -2.55 -26.64
N GLU A 372 19.30 -3.69 -27.38
CA GLU A 372 19.28 -3.71 -28.84
C GLU A 372 17.98 -3.14 -29.42
N ALA A 373 16.83 -3.47 -28.84
CA ALA A 373 15.55 -2.90 -29.25
C ALA A 373 15.50 -1.37 -29.02
N MET A 374 16.18 -0.85 -27.99
CA MET A 374 16.30 0.59 -27.73
C MET A 374 17.22 1.31 -28.74
N LYS A 375 18.26 0.64 -29.30
CA LYS A 375 19.19 1.21 -30.28
C LYS A 375 18.59 1.36 -31.68
N ARG A 376 17.62 0.52 -32.03
CA ARG A 376 16.95 0.58 -33.35
C ARG A 376 16.15 1.90 -33.43
N ARG A 377 16.52 2.74 -34.42
CA ARG A 377 15.77 3.98 -34.73
C ARG A 377 14.50 3.62 -35.50
N ASN A 378 13.42 4.41 -35.24
CA ASN A 378 12.22 4.41 -36.09
C ASN A 378 12.55 4.99 -37.45
#